data_8df0ee5fcb12e9c64db2e079e6c82e6c
#
_entry.id   8df0ee5fcb12e9c64db2e079e6c82e6c
#
_cell.length_a   1.000
_cell.length_b   1.000
_cell.length_c   1.000
_cell.angle_alpha   90.00
_cell.angle_beta   90.00
_cell.angle_gamma   90.00
#
_symmetry.space_group_name_H-M   'P 1'
#
loop_
_entity.id
_entity.type
_entity.pdbx_description
1 polymer ?
#
loop_
_entity_poly.entity_id
_entity_poly.type
_entity_poly.pdbx_seq_one_letter_code
_entity_poly.pdbx_strand_id
1 'polypeptide(L)'
;MDDLQKLKAVMRGKRLHLFGPPGCGKGNRSKDLRALGLIHVASGIALRAKIRDDPDSELSKTARDVMESGGLVPDEIVVPIVMEHLERPECRENGFVLDGFPRTKAQADLLFSKVDLDLVLHLDVPRNFLVYGVVGGNRLACAACAAGYSDFDPPRVEGVCDHCGGKIVNRADDNTETIEKRLDSYDAETKAFLPDLEARGIVEVLPITVSDDEEIDESYLKTLRGEVYRVETEAGTRARMLNLEGMRQRLYRFLTEKFA
;
A
#
# COMPACT_ATOMS: atom_id res chain seq x y z
N MET A 1 -22.34 -21.05 -0.32
CA MET A 1 -21.13 -20.44 -0.82
C MET A 1 -20.50 -19.72 0.37
N ASP A 2 -19.24 -19.98 0.68
CA ASP A 2 -18.50 -19.32 1.76
C ASP A 2 -18.48 -17.81 1.53
N ASP A 3 -18.54 -17.00 2.59
CA ASP A 3 -18.60 -15.53 2.47
C ASP A 3 -17.40 -14.96 1.73
N LEU A 4 -16.24 -15.60 1.86
CA LEU A 4 -15.05 -15.24 1.07
C LEU A 4 -15.26 -15.46 -0.44
N GLN A 5 -15.97 -16.51 -0.84
CA GLN A 5 -16.26 -16.77 -2.26
C GLN A 5 -17.27 -15.76 -2.83
N LYS A 6 -18.24 -15.34 -2.01
CA LYS A 6 -19.17 -14.25 -2.40
C LYS A 6 -18.38 -12.95 -2.58
N LEU A 7 -17.52 -12.62 -1.64
CA LEU A 7 -16.70 -11.41 -1.72
C LEU A 7 -15.79 -11.43 -2.95
N LYS A 8 -15.13 -12.56 -3.27
CA LYS A 8 -14.35 -12.72 -4.50
C LYS A 8 -15.17 -12.44 -5.76
N ALA A 9 -16.41 -12.94 -5.80
CA ALA A 9 -17.27 -12.76 -6.96
C ALA A 9 -17.63 -11.28 -7.18
N VAL A 10 -17.97 -10.53 -6.13
CA VAL A 10 -18.32 -9.10 -6.25
C VAL A 10 -17.10 -8.21 -6.47
N MET A 11 -15.91 -8.63 -6.04
CA MET A 11 -14.66 -7.91 -6.26
C MET A 11 -14.11 -8.07 -7.68
N ARG A 12 -14.55 -9.06 -8.43
CA ARG A 12 -14.08 -9.29 -9.79
C ARG A 12 -14.38 -8.09 -10.69
N GLY A 13 -13.37 -7.62 -11.41
CA GLY A 13 -13.44 -6.46 -12.29
C GLY A 13 -13.37 -5.11 -11.58
N LYS A 14 -13.33 -5.07 -10.24
CA LYS A 14 -13.23 -3.83 -9.48
C LYS A 14 -11.84 -3.20 -9.62
N ARG A 15 -11.82 -1.87 -9.64
CA ARG A 15 -10.63 -1.04 -9.86
C ARG A 15 -10.40 -0.17 -8.65
N LEU A 16 -9.39 -0.54 -7.85
CA LEU A 16 -9.12 0.10 -6.57
C LEU A 16 -7.80 0.85 -6.58
N HIS A 17 -7.71 1.86 -5.75
CA HIS A 17 -6.47 2.54 -5.42
C HIS A 17 -6.24 2.53 -3.92
N LEU A 18 -5.05 2.13 -3.48
CA LEU A 18 -4.60 2.26 -2.10
C LEU A 18 -3.91 3.60 -1.91
N PHE A 19 -4.58 4.50 -1.24
CA PHE A 19 -4.09 5.83 -0.91
C PHE A 19 -3.56 5.86 0.52
N GLY A 20 -2.48 6.57 0.75
CA GLY A 20 -1.91 6.73 2.10
C GLY A 20 -0.40 6.86 2.09
N PRO A 21 0.18 7.33 3.21
CA PRO A 21 1.58 7.65 3.34
C PRO A 21 2.50 6.43 3.21
N PRO A 22 3.81 6.64 3.01
CA PRO A 22 4.80 5.57 3.14
C PRO A 22 4.69 4.89 4.50
N GLY A 23 4.73 3.56 4.53
CA GLY A 23 4.65 2.81 5.79
C GLY A 23 3.24 2.50 6.32
N CYS A 24 2.18 3.06 5.73
CA CYS A 24 0.79 2.84 6.20
C CYS A 24 0.23 1.42 5.96
N GLY A 25 1.01 0.50 5.40
CA GLY A 25 0.55 -0.89 5.22
C GLY A 25 -0.11 -1.20 3.88
N LYS A 26 0.02 -0.35 2.83
CA LYS A 26 -0.50 -0.61 1.48
C LYS A 26 -0.11 -1.99 0.96
N GLY A 27 1.15 -2.39 1.11
CA GLY A 27 1.62 -3.70 0.66
C GLY A 27 0.87 -4.87 1.28
N ASN A 28 0.50 -4.80 2.57
CA ASN A 28 -0.29 -5.84 3.22
C ASN A 28 -1.73 -5.83 2.71
N ARG A 29 -2.33 -4.65 2.55
CA ARG A 29 -3.69 -4.54 1.95
C ARG A 29 -3.70 -5.03 0.50
N SER A 30 -2.63 -4.78 -0.26
CA SER A 30 -2.48 -5.37 -1.61
C SER A 30 -2.46 -6.89 -1.59
N LYS A 31 -1.82 -7.53 -0.59
CA LYS A 31 -1.85 -9.00 -0.43
C LYS A 31 -3.28 -9.49 -0.19
N ASP A 32 -4.04 -8.82 0.68
CA ASP A 32 -5.43 -9.18 0.98
C ASP A 32 -6.32 -9.02 -0.27
N LEU A 33 -6.18 -7.92 -1.02
CA LEU A 33 -6.94 -7.67 -2.23
C LEU A 33 -6.58 -8.64 -3.37
N ARG A 34 -5.30 -9.03 -3.48
CA ARG A 34 -4.88 -10.12 -4.39
C ARG A 34 -5.52 -11.46 -4.02
N ALA A 35 -5.67 -11.76 -2.74
CA ALA A 35 -6.36 -12.97 -2.30
C ALA A 35 -7.84 -12.98 -2.71
N LEU A 36 -8.42 -11.81 -2.99
CA LEU A 36 -9.77 -11.65 -3.58
C LEU A 36 -9.78 -11.73 -5.12
N GLY A 37 -8.63 -11.83 -5.77
CA GLY A 37 -8.50 -12.01 -7.23
C GLY A 37 -8.07 -10.76 -8.00
N LEU A 38 -7.88 -9.61 -7.34
CA LEU A 38 -7.43 -8.39 -8.00
C LEU A 38 -5.96 -8.45 -8.41
N ILE A 39 -5.62 -7.84 -9.52
CA ILE A 39 -4.25 -7.71 -9.99
C ILE A 39 -3.57 -6.53 -9.29
N HIS A 40 -2.43 -6.78 -8.65
CA HIS A 40 -1.66 -5.74 -7.97
C HIS A 40 -0.76 -4.99 -8.97
N VAL A 41 -1.03 -3.71 -9.17
CA VAL A 41 -0.23 -2.82 -10.01
C VAL A 41 0.47 -1.79 -9.12
N ALA A 42 1.74 -2.05 -8.83
CA ALA A 42 2.55 -1.23 -7.93
C ALA A 42 3.67 -0.53 -8.69
N SER A 43 3.64 0.81 -8.74
CA SER A 43 4.65 1.60 -9.45
C SER A 43 6.07 1.34 -8.93
N GLY A 44 6.26 1.25 -7.62
CA GLY A 44 7.57 0.98 -7.04
C GLY A 44 8.11 -0.43 -7.34
N ILE A 45 7.25 -1.44 -7.49
CA ILE A 45 7.65 -2.79 -7.90
C ILE A 45 8.05 -2.78 -9.37
N ALA A 46 7.24 -2.16 -10.22
CA ALA A 46 7.48 -2.06 -11.66
C ALA A 46 8.79 -1.30 -11.97
N LEU A 47 9.03 -0.18 -11.29
CA LEU A 47 10.28 0.59 -11.41
C LEU A 47 11.50 -0.24 -10.98
N ARG A 48 11.45 -0.91 -9.84
CA ARG A 48 12.55 -1.78 -9.38
C ARG A 48 12.82 -2.96 -10.32
N ALA A 49 11.78 -3.53 -10.91
CA ALA A 49 11.93 -4.54 -11.94
C ALA A 49 12.65 -3.97 -13.18
N LYS A 50 12.25 -2.79 -13.65
CA LYS A 50 12.90 -2.11 -14.79
C LYS A 50 14.37 -1.81 -14.52
N ILE A 51 14.69 -1.28 -13.33
CA ILE A 51 16.07 -1.01 -12.92
C ILE A 51 16.92 -2.29 -12.88
N ARG A 52 16.35 -3.40 -12.40
CA ARG A 52 17.05 -4.69 -12.35
C ARG A 52 17.31 -5.26 -13.74
N ASP A 53 16.31 -5.17 -14.63
CA ASP A 53 16.34 -5.82 -15.95
C ASP A 53 17.21 -5.02 -16.97
N ASP A 54 17.36 -3.71 -16.76
CA ASP A 54 18.21 -2.83 -17.57
C ASP A 54 18.89 -1.75 -16.69
N PRO A 55 19.90 -2.15 -15.88
CA PRO A 55 20.47 -1.30 -14.83
C PRO A 55 21.27 -0.10 -15.37
N ASP A 56 21.76 -0.17 -16.60
CA ASP A 56 22.67 0.82 -17.20
C ASP A 56 21.95 1.89 -18.02
N SER A 57 20.65 1.73 -18.30
CA SER A 57 19.87 2.75 -19.01
C SER A 57 19.77 4.05 -18.21
N GLU A 58 19.72 5.19 -18.89
CA GLU A 58 19.55 6.51 -18.27
C GLU A 58 18.24 6.58 -17.44
N LEU A 59 17.17 5.95 -17.92
CA LEU A 59 15.92 5.81 -17.19
C LEU A 59 16.13 5.10 -15.85
N SER A 60 16.82 3.98 -15.85
CA SER A 60 17.08 3.19 -14.64
C SER A 60 17.99 3.92 -13.64
N LYS A 61 19.00 4.64 -14.12
CA LYS A 61 19.86 5.47 -13.29
C LYS A 61 19.05 6.58 -12.63
N THR A 62 18.32 7.36 -13.41
CA THR A 62 17.45 8.44 -12.91
C THR A 62 16.42 7.91 -11.89
N ALA A 63 15.74 6.82 -12.21
CA ALA A 63 14.74 6.24 -11.30
C ALA A 63 15.38 5.75 -10.00
N ARG A 64 16.56 5.14 -10.05
CA ARG A 64 17.29 4.68 -8.86
C ARG A 64 17.68 5.85 -7.95
N ASP A 65 18.35 6.86 -8.50
CA ASP A 65 18.84 8.02 -7.75
C ASP A 65 17.71 8.74 -7.03
N VAL A 66 16.58 8.95 -7.74
CA VAL A 66 15.39 9.58 -7.18
C VAL A 66 14.75 8.71 -6.09
N MET A 67 14.64 7.39 -6.31
CA MET A 67 14.06 6.48 -5.31
C MET A 67 14.93 6.37 -4.05
N GLU A 68 16.24 6.34 -4.19
CA GLU A 68 17.20 6.28 -3.07
C GLU A 68 17.20 7.57 -2.24
N SER A 69 17.05 8.73 -2.89
CA SER A 69 16.89 10.01 -2.21
C SER A 69 15.50 10.23 -1.59
N GLY A 70 14.54 9.33 -1.84
CA GLY A 70 13.18 9.41 -1.32
C GLY A 70 12.22 10.31 -2.11
N GLY A 71 12.65 10.82 -3.27
CA GLY A 71 11.86 11.65 -4.16
C GLY A 71 10.80 10.88 -4.97
N LEU A 72 10.03 11.63 -5.76
CA LEU A 72 9.10 11.08 -6.74
C LEU A 72 9.80 10.95 -8.11
N VAL A 73 9.71 9.74 -8.68
CA VAL A 73 10.23 9.49 -10.03
C VAL A 73 9.42 10.31 -11.05
N PRO A 74 10.07 10.98 -12.03
CA PRO A 74 9.38 11.80 -13.02
C PRO A 74 8.21 11.08 -13.72
N ASP A 75 7.16 11.83 -14.01
CA ASP A 75 5.91 11.29 -14.60
C ASP A 75 6.16 10.63 -15.95
N GLU A 76 7.10 11.16 -16.74
CA GLU A 76 7.51 10.63 -18.03
C GLU A 76 8.05 9.18 -17.95
N ILE A 77 8.56 8.82 -16.77
CA ILE A 77 9.09 7.47 -16.51
C ILE A 77 8.01 6.57 -15.91
N VAL A 78 7.30 7.03 -14.88
CA VAL A 78 6.39 6.16 -14.12
C VAL A 78 5.06 5.91 -14.84
N VAL A 79 4.53 6.93 -15.51
CA VAL A 79 3.20 6.85 -16.15
C VAL A 79 3.16 5.78 -17.25
N PRO A 80 4.08 5.73 -18.24
CA PRO A 80 4.04 4.70 -19.28
C PRO A 80 4.10 3.28 -18.68
N ILE A 81 4.93 3.07 -17.65
CA ILE A 81 5.09 1.76 -17.01
C ILE A 81 3.77 1.31 -16.36
N VAL A 82 3.10 2.20 -15.64
CA VAL A 82 1.83 1.87 -14.98
C VAL A 82 0.73 1.63 -16.01
N MET A 83 0.62 2.50 -17.02
CA MET A 83 -0.41 2.38 -18.05
C MET A 83 -0.27 1.09 -18.86
N GLU A 84 0.95 0.68 -19.20
CA GLU A 84 1.20 -0.62 -19.83
C GLU A 84 0.67 -1.79 -18.99
N HIS A 85 0.85 -1.74 -17.66
CA HIS A 85 0.33 -2.77 -16.78
C HIS A 85 -1.21 -2.78 -16.72
N LEU A 86 -1.86 -1.61 -16.72
CA LEU A 86 -3.32 -1.51 -16.68
C LEU A 86 -3.99 -1.99 -17.98
N GLU A 87 -3.28 -1.93 -19.09
CA GLU A 87 -3.76 -2.39 -20.40
C GLU A 87 -3.73 -3.92 -20.57
N ARG A 88 -3.05 -4.65 -19.67
CA ARG A 88 -2.97 -6.11 -19.73
C ARG A 88 -4.35 -6.76 -19.59
N PRO A 89 -4.60 -7.85 -20.34
CA PRO A 89 -5.91 -8.54 -20.29
C PRO A 89 -6.33 -8.92 -18.86
N GLU A 90 -5.40 -9.41 -18.05
CA GLU A 90 -5.68 -9.81 -16.66
C GLU A 90 -6.19 -8.66 -15.78
N CYS A 91 -5.74 -7.41 -15.99
CA CYS A 91 -6.24 -6.24 -15.28
C CYS A 91 -7.67 -5.89 -15.71
N ARG A 92 -7.99 -6.06 -16.99
CA ARG A 92 -9.33 -5.79 -17.55
C ARG A 92 -10.35 -6.82 -17.07
N GLU A 93 -9.95 -8.07 -16.99
CA GLU A 93 -10.86 -9.20 -16.65
C GLU A 93 -11.08 -9.34 -15.16
N ASN A 94 -10.03 -9.21 -14.35
CA ASN A 94 -10.09 -9.45 -12.92
C ASN A 94 -10.24 -8.18 -12.08
N GLY A 95 -10.00 -7.01 -12.70
CA GLY A 95 -9.84 -5.78 -11.95
C GLY A 95 -8.43 -5.66 -11.37
N PHE A 96 -8.18 -4.56 -10.70
CA PHE A 96 -6.85 -4.27 -10.17
C PHE A 96 -6.87 -3.44 -8.89
N VAL A 97 -5.75 -3.45 -8.20
CA VAL A 97 -5.44 -2.52 -7.12
C VAL A 97 -4.15 -1.76 -7.45
N LEU A 98 -4.24 -0.43 -7.55
CA LEU A 98 -3.11 0.49 -7.71
C LEU A 98 -2.44 0.72 -6.36
N ASP A 99 -1.10 0.67 -6.33
CA ASP A 99 -0.28 0.96 -5.17
C ASP A 99 0.88 1.88 -5.54
N GLY A 100 0.90 3.06 -4.93
CA GLY A 100 1.94 4.05 -5.16
C GLY A 100 1.84 4.80 -6.50
N PHE A 101 0.68 4.80 -7.12
CA PHE A 101 0.29 5.61 -8.28
C PHE A 101 -1.24 5.76 -8.27
N PRO A 102 -1.80 6.98 -8.51
CA PRO A 102 -1.09 8.26 -8.69
C PRO A 102 -0.49 8.80 -7.39
N ARG A 103 0.55 9.64 -7.50
CA ARG A 103 1.17 10.36 -6.37
C ARG A 103 1.15 11.87 -6.55
N THR A 104 0.82 12.36 -7.74
CA THR A 104 0.66 13.77 -8.05
C THR A 104 -0.70 14.01 -8.67
N LYS A 105 -1.18 15.27 -8.62
CA LYS A 105 -2.42 15.65 -9.29
C LYS A 105 -2.34 15.38 -10.80
N ALA A 106 -1.22 15.67 -11.44
CA ALA A 106 -1.03 15.43 -12.88
C ALA A 106 -1.17 13.94 -13.23
N GLN A 107 -0.58 13.05 -12.43
CA GLN A 107 -0.77 11.60 -12.57
C GLN A 107 -2.23 11.18 -12.38
N ALA A 108 -2.92 11.78 -11.40
CA ALA A 108 -4.33 11.50 -11.13
C ALA A 108 -5.23 11.93 -12.31
N ASP A 109 -5.03 13.14 -12.82
CA ASP A 109 -5.77 13.66 -13.97
C ASP A 109 -5.57 12.77 -15.22
N LEU A 110 -4.33 12.34 -15.46
CA LEU A 110 -4.04 11.43 -16.56
C LEU A 110 -4.68 10.05 -16.37
N LEU A 111 -4.60 9.47 -15.18
CA LEU A 111 -5.26 8.20 -14.86
C LEU A 111 -6.76 8.28 -15.13
N PHE A 112 -7.43 9.29 -14.57
CA PHE A 112 -8.87 9.46 -14.72
C PHE A 112 -9.33 9.84 -16.11
N SER A 113 -8.42 10.31 -16.98
CA SER A 113 -8.73 10.49 -18.41
C SER A 113 -8.88 9.18 -19.19
N LYS A 114 -8.42 8.06 -18.62
CA LYS A 114 -8.36 6.74 -19.26
C LYS A 114 -9.09 5.64 -18.48
N VAL A 115 -9.15 5.76 -17.16
CA VAL A 115 -9.64 4.69 -16.28
C VAL A 115 -10.45 5.30 -15.14
N ASP A 116 -11.67 4.82 -14.95
CA ASP A 116 -12.44 5.10 -13.75
C ASP A 116 -12.06 4.13 -12.63
N LEU A 117 -12.02 4.62 -11.40
CA LEU A 117 -11.83 3.80 -10.20
C LEU A 117 -13.18 3.61 -9.50
N ASP A 118 -13.43 2.40 -9.00
CA ASP A 118 -14.61 2.10 -8.17
C ASP A 118 -14.43 2.59 -6.73
N LEU A 119 -13.17 2.61 -6.24
CA LEU A 119 -12.88 2.92 -4.84
C LEU A 119 -11.43 3.36 -4.65
N VAL A 120 -11.23 4.40 -3.86
CA VAL A 120 -9.95 4.78 -3.26
C VAL A 120 -10.00 4.46 -1.77
N LEU A 121 -9.22 3.48 -1.34
CA LEU A 121 -9.06 3.14 0.07
C LEU A 121 -7.96 4.01 0.69
N HIS A 122 -8.36 4.99 1.48
CA HIS A 122 -7.44 5.84 2.23
C HIS A 122 -7.08 5.16 3.56
N LEU A 123 -5.83 4.73 3.66
CA LEU A 123 -5.27 4.17 4.89
C LEU A 123 -4.82 5.32 5.79
N ASP A 124 -5.66 5.68 6.74
CA ASP A 124 -5.37 6.74 7.71
C ASP A 124 -4.49 6.18 8.84
N VAL A 125 -3.27 6.70 8.93
CA VAL A 125 -2.24 6.21 9.86
C VAL A 125 -1.54 7.40 10.51
N PRO A 126 -1.56 7.51 11.83
CA PRO A 126 -0.86 8.58 12.55
C PRO A 126 0.64 8.65 12.20
N ARG A 127 1.16 9.87 11.95
CA ARG A 127 2.55 10.08 11.50
C ARG A 127 3.60 9.51 12.47
N ASN A 128 3.36 9.63 13.77
CA ASN A 128 4.25 9.07 14.80
C ASN A 128 4.42 7.56 14.66
N PHE A 129 3.35 6.85 14.26
CA PHE A 129 3.43 5.42 13.99
C PHE A 129 4.17 5.09 12.70
N LEU A 130 4.07 5.92 11.65
CA LEU A 130 4.72 5.66 10.36
C LEU A 130 6.23 5.59 10.48
N VAL A 131 6.84 6.54 11.19
CA VAL A 131 8.29 6.54 11.42
C VAL A 131 8.70 5.29 12.20
N TYR A 132 8.01 5.00 13.31
CA TYR A 132 8.29 3.81 14.11
C TYR A 132 8.01 2.50 13.34
N GLY A 133 6.90 2.42 12.61
CA GLY A 133 6.48 1.22 11.90
C GLY A 133 7.40 0.84 10.72
N VAL A 134 8.05 1.82 10.09
CA VAL A 134 8.95 1.58 8.96
C VAL A 134 10.38 1.33 9.42
N VAL A 135 10.91 2.19 10.30
CA VAL A 135 12.29 2.10 10.77
C VAL A 135 12.43 1.05 11.87
N GLY A 136 11.54 1.10 12.88
CA GLY A 136 11.55 0.15 14.00
C GLY A 136 10.97 -1.23 13.65
N GLY A 137 10.19 -1.34 12.58
CA GLY A 137 9.58 -2.60 12.12
C GLY A 137 10.46 -3.40 11.15
N ASN A 138 11.72 -3.01 10.94
CA ASN A 138 12.71 -3.74 10.14
C ASN A 138 12.13 -4.20 8.79
N ARG A 139 11.73 -3.24 7.94
CA ARG A 139 11.15 -3.56 6.63
C ARG A 139 12.16 -4.24 5.72
N LEU A 140 11.72 -5.38 5.19
CA LEU A 140 12.50 -6.22 4.30
C LEU A 140 11.79 -6.37 2.95
N ALA A 141 12.53 -6.71 1.91
CA ALA A 141 11.96 -7.04 0.60
C ALA A 141 12.69 -8.22 -0.04
N CYS A 142 11.96 -9.00 -0.83
CA CYS A 142 12.57 -9.99 -1.68
C CYS A 142 13.36 -9.32 -2.81
N ALA A 143 14.64 -9.69 -2.96
CA ALA A 143 15.49 -9.16 -4.01
C ALA A 143 15.01 -9.54 -5.43
N ALA A 144 14.31 -10.67 -5.57
CA ALA A 144 13.84 -11.15 -6.87
C ALA A 144 12.46 -10.61 -7.27
N CYS A 145 11.45 -10.65 -6.38
CA CYS A 145 10.07 -10.28 -6.71
C CYS A 145 9.54 -9.06 -5.97
N ALA A 146 10.39 -8.39 -5.16
CA ALA A 146 10.06 -7.21 -4.36
C ALA A 146 8.90 -7.40 -3.35
N ALA A 147 8.50 -8.64 -3.05
CA ALA A 147 7.53 -8.92 -1.98
C ALA A 147 8.01 -8.35 -0.65
N GLY A 148 7.15 -7.61 0.04
CA GLY A 148 7.48 -6.94 1.30
C GLY A 148 7.30 -7.85 2.50
N TYR A 149 8.20 -7.72 3.49
CA TYR A 149 8.20 -8.38 4.79
C TYR A 149 8.57 -7.37 5.89
N SER A 150 8.36 -7.73 7.12
CA SER A 150 8.76 -6.95 8.30
C SER A 150 8.69 -7.82 9.55
N ASP A 151 9.15 -7.31 10.69
CA ASP A 151 8.97 -7.97 11.98
C ASP A 151 7.50 -8.19 12.34
N PHE A 152 6.59 -7.42 11.72
CA PHE A 152 5.14 -7.57 11.89
C PHE A 152 4.48 -8.55 10.89
N ASP A 153 5.17 -8.87 9.80
CA ASP A 153 4.76 -9.81 8.77
C ASP A 153 6.01 -10.55 8.27
N PRO A 154 6.57 -11.43 9.13
CA PRO A 154 7.79 -12.16 8.80
C PRO A 154 7.53 -13.23 7.73
N PRO A 155 8.56 -13.65 6.97
CA PRO A 155 8.45 -14.80 6.08
C PRO A 155 8.29 -16.09 6.91
N ARG A 156 7.70 -17.11 6.31
CA ARG A 156 7.55 -18.43 6.94
C ARG A 156 8.89 -19.08 7.26
N VAL A 157 9.90 -18.83 6.41
CA VAL A 157 11.27 -19.26 6.61
C VAL A 157 12.16 -18.01 6.57
N GLU A 158 12.93 -17.79 7.63
CA GLU A 158 13.81 -16.63 7.74
C GLU A 158 14.71 -16.48 6.50
N GLY A 159 14.75 -15.28 5.93
CA GLY A 159 15.57 -14.95 4.76
C GLY A 159 15.05 -15.46 3.42
N VAL A 160 13.96 -16.24 3.38
CA VAL A 160 13.41 -16.87 2.17
C VAL A 160 12.05 -16.30 1.82
N CYS A 161 11.87 -15.86 0.59
CA CYS A 161 10.61 -15.29 0.12
C CYS A 161 9.52 -16.37 -0.05
N ASP A 162 8.38 -16.20 0.57
CA ASP A 162 7.22 -17.10 0.48
C ASP A 162 6.60 -17.19 -0.92
N HIS A 163 6.87 -16.20 -1.80
CA HIS A 163 6.28 -16.13 -3.13
C HIS A 163 7.14 -16.79 -4.21
N CYS A 164 8.48 -16.63 -4.12
CA CYS A 164 9.36 -17.07 -5.20
C CYS A 164 10.62 -17.79 -4.72
N GLY A 165 10.79 -18.00 -3.41
CA GLY A 165 11.99 -18.63 -2.83
C GLY A 165 13.24 -17.75 -2.87
N GLY A 166 13.16 -16.52 -3.38
CA GLY A 166 14.29 -15.59 -3.48
C GLY A 166 14.75 -15.07 -2.11
N LYS A 167 15.97 -14.52 -2.08
CA LYS A 167 16.57 -13.94 -0.87
C LYS A 167 15.83 -12.68 -0.41
N ILE A 168 15.55 -12.58 0.88
CA ILE A 168 15.02 -11.39 1.53
C ILE A 168 16.18 -10.52 2.01
N VAL A 169 16.09 -9.22 1.77
CA VAL A 169 17.13 -8.23 2.09
C VAL A 169 16.50 -6.97 2.68
N ASN A 170 17.31 -6.18 3.40
CA ASN A 170 16.90 -4.83 3.79
C ASN A 170 16.71 -3.97 2.54
N ARG A 171 15.73 -3.07 2.60
CA ARG A 171 15.55 -2.08 1.54
C ARG A 171 16.54 -0.94 1.76
N ALA A 172 17.32 -0.61 0.73
CA ALA A 172 18.30 0.46 0.78
C ALA A 172 17.67 1.84 1.09
N ASP A 173 16.39 1.99 0.72
CA ASP A 173 15.60 3.21 0.87
C ASP A 173 14.80 3.30 2.18
N ASP A 174 15.02 2.39 3.15
CA ASP A 174 14.33 2.38 4.45
C ASP A 174 15.28 2.78 5.60
N ASN A 175 15.63 4.06 5.64
CA ASN A 175 16.29 4.72 6.76
C ASN A 175 15.48 5.95 7.22
N THR A 176 15.74 6.44 8.43
CA THR A 176 14.95 7.53 9.04
C THR A 176 14.88 8.76 8.15
N GLU A 177 16.01 9.23 7.62
CA GLU A 177 16.07 10.43 6.78
C GLU A 177 15.25 10.27 5.48
N THR A 178 15.39 9.13 4.81
CA THR A 178 14.63 8.84 3.58
C THR A 178 13.13 8.72 3.86
N ILE A 179 12.74 8.13 5.00
CA ILE A 179 11.33 8.01 5.38
C ILE A 179 10.72 9.38 5.68
N GLU A 180 11.41 10.24 6.40
CA GLU A 180 10.94 11.60 6.68
C GLU A 180 10.75 12.40 5.40
N LYS A 181 11.73 12.37 4.48
CA LYS A 181 11.62 13.02 3.16
C LYS A 181 10.43 12.47 2.35
N ARG A 182 10.17 11.17 2.42
CA ARG A 182 9.00 10.56 1.76
C ARG A 182 7.68 10.98 2.37
N LEU A 183 7.62 11.15 3.69
CA LEU A 183 6.44 11.66 4.37
C LEU A 183 6.18 13.12 3.99
N ASP A 184 7.23 13.93 3.94
CA ASP A 184 7.14 15.33 3.50
C ASP A 184 6.67 15.44 2.04
N SER A 185 7.25 14.64 1.14
CA SER A 185 6.78 14.57 -0.27
C SER A 185 5.33 14.08 -0.38
N TYR A 186 4.93 13.11 0.46
CA TYR A 186 3.55 12.65 0.51
C TYR A 186 2.60 13.77 0.94
N ASP A 187 2.92 14.49 2.00
CA ASP A 187 2.09 15.59 2.51
C ASP A 187 1.98 16.73 1.49
N ALA A 188 3.10 17.08 0.85
CA ALA A 188 3.16 18.19 -0.10
C ALA A 188 2.47 17.89 -1.45
N GLU A 189 2.59 16.67 -1.97
CA GLU A 189 2.19 16.34 -3.33
C GLU A 189 1.03 15.35 -3.40
N THR A 190 1.12 14.24 -2.64
CA THR A 190 0.12 13.17 -2.75
C THR A 190 -1.13 13.50 -1.93
N LYS A 191 -0.98 13.91 -0.69
CA LYS A 191 -2.12 14.31 0.16
C LYS A 191 -2.82 15.56 -0.37
N ALA A 192 -2.09 16.43 -1.06
CA ALA A 192 -2.63 17.70 -1.60
C ALA A 192 -3.76 17.49 -2.63
N PHE A 193 -3.84 16.36 -3.35
CA PHE A 193 -4.93 16.09 -4.27
C PHE A 193 -6.03 15.17 -3.69
N LEU A 194 -5.96 14.79 -2.42
CA LEU A 194 -7.01 14.02 -1.75
C LEU A 194 -8.41 14.68 -1.87
N PRO A 195 -8.56 16.02 -1.69
CA PRO A 195 -9.85 16.66 -1.87
C PRO A 195 -10.45 16.48 -3.28
N ASP A 196 -9.63 16.40 -4.32
CA ASP A 196 -10.10 16.14 -5.69
C ASP A 196 -10.65 14.72 -5.83
N LEU A 197 -10.07 13.75 -5.11
CA LEU A 197 -10.58 12.37 -5.05
C LEU A 197 -11.87 12.29 -4.23
N GLU A 198 -11.95 12.99 -3.11
CA GLU A 198 -13.14 13.07 -2.26
C GLU A 198 -14.32 13.69 -3.02
N ALA A 199 -14.08 14.75 -3.80
CA ALA A 199 -15.08 15.36 -4.65
C ALA A 199 -15.67 14.42 -5.73
N ARG A 200 -14.95 13.33 -6.08
CA ARG A 200 -15.46 12.28 -6.97
C ARG A 200 -16.36 11.27 -6.25
N GLY A 201 -16.46 11.32 -4.91
CA GLY A 201 -17.29 10.40 -4.11
C GLY A 201 -16.80 8.95 -4.09
N ILE A 202 -15.51 8.73 -4.38
CA ILE A 202 -14.92 7.38 -4.46
C ILE A 202 -13.94 7.08 -3.33
N VAL A 203 -13.71 8.03 -2.41
CA VAL A 203 -12.77 7.86 -1.28
C VAL A 203 -13.49 7.30 -0.07
N GLU A 204 -12.91 6.27 0.51
CA GLU A 204 -13.33 5.74 1.81
C GLU A 204 -12.11 5.57 2.72
N VAL A 205 -12.25 6.02 3.95
CA VAL A 205 -11.18 5.91 4.96
C VAL A 205 -11.24 4.54 5.61
N LEU A 206 -10.12 3.84 5.61
CA LEU A 206 -9.95 2.59 6.34
C LEU A 206 -9.01 2.82 7.53
N PRO A 207 -9.53 3.11 8.73
CA PRO A 207 -8.69 3.36 9.90
C PRO A 207 -8.00 2.07 10.34
N ILE A 208 -6.74 2.19 10.74
CA ILE A 208 -5.94 1.08 11.29
C ILE A 208 -6.03 0.98 12.81
N THR A 209 -6.76 1.90 13.41
CA THR A 209 -6.97 1.98 14.86
C THR A 209 -8.45 1.76 15.20
N VAL A 210 -8.69 1.43 16.45
CA VAL A 210 -10.03 1.38 17.06
C VAL A 210 -10.01 2.21 18.35
N SER A 211 -11.09 2.89 18.63
CA SER A 211 -11.24 3.64 19.89
C SER A 211 -11.23 2.70 21.09
N ASP A 212 -10.94 3.22 22.28
CA ASP A 212 -10.87 2.39 23.48
C ASP A 212 -12.26 1.84 23.91
N ASP A 213 -13.34 2.47 23.46
CA ASP A 213 -14.74 2.08 23.69
C ASP A 213 -15.34 1.17 22.61
N GLU A 214 -14.66 0.99 21.47
CA GLU A 214 -15.11 0.06 20.41
C GLU A 214 -14.91 -1.39 20.87
N GLU A 215 -15.99 -2.20 20.88
CA GLU A 215 -15.90 -3.62 21.16
C GLU A 215 -15.21 -4.36 20.00
N ILE A 216 -14.10 -5.02 20.31
CA ILE A 216 -13.33 -5.81 19.35
C ILE A 216 -12.68 -7.00 20.04
N ASP A 217 -12.59 -8.13 19.36
CA ASP A 217 -11.82 -9.28 19.81
C ASP A 217 -10.34 -8.88 19.97
N GLU A 218 -9.83 -9.04 21.17
CA GLU A 218 -8.46 -8.67 21.52
C GLU A 218 -7.39 -9.39 20.68
N SER A 219 -7.71 -10.56 20.12
CA SER A 219 -6.82 -11.27 19.17
C SER A 219 -6.52 -10.47 17.91
N TYR A 220 -7.35 -9.47 17.57
CA TYR A 220 -7.16 -8.56 16.44
C TYR A 220 -6.36 -7.31 16.78
N LEU A 221 -6.02 -7.11 18.06
CA LEU A 221 -5.21 -5.99 18.50
C LEU A 221 -3.72 -6.30 18.37
N LYS A 222 -2.95 -5.27 18.04
CA LYS A 222 -1.50 -5.35 18.06
C LYS A 222 -1.01 -5.29 19.49
N THR A 223 -0.12 -6.21 19.85
CA THR A 223 0.54 -6.22 21.14
C THR A 223 2.03 -5.93 21.00
N LEU A 224 2.58 -5.25 22.00
CA LEU A 224 4.01 -5.01 22.13
C LEU A 224 4.39 -5.37 23.58
N ARG A 225 5.32 -6.33 23.73
CA ARG A 225 5.76 -6.85 25.05
C ARG A 225 4.60 -7.35 25.93
N GLY A 226 3.55 -7.90 25.29
CA GLY A 226 2.38 -8.45 26.01
C GLY A 226 1.28 -7.44 26.33
N GLU A 227 1.48 -6.15 26.01
CA GLU A 227 0.46 -5.12 26.20
C GLU A 227 -0.13 -4.65 24.86
N VAL A 228 -1.42 -4.29 24.87
CA VAL A 228 -2.09 -3.73 23.68
C VAL A 228 -1.42 -2.42 23.26
N TYR A 229 -0.97 -2.37 22.02
CA TYR A 229 -0.29 -1.20 21.49
C TYR A 229 -1.29 -0.07 21.22
N ARG A 230 -1.04 1.09 21.82
CA ARG A 230 -1.86 2.29 21.68
C ARG A 230 -1.08 3.40 20.99
N VAL A 231 -1.79 4.17 20.19
CA VAL A 231 -1.26 5.36 19.51
C VAL A 231 -2.09 6.58 19.89
N GLU A 232 -1.49 7.74 19.82
CA GLU A 232 -2.20 9.01 19.88
C GLU A 232 -2.64 9.38 18.45
N THR A 233 -3.93 9.63 18.27
CA THR A 233 -4.50 10.04 16.98
C THR A 233 -4.20 11.51 16.71
N GLU A 234 -4.42 11.97 15.48
CA GLU A 234 -4.31 13.40 15.13
C GLU A 234 -5.28 14.28 15.95
N ALA A 235 -6.38 13.72 16.42
CA ALA A 235 -7.33 14.39 17.33
C ALA A 235 -6.88 14.44 18.79
N GLY A 236 -5.68 13.93 19.13
CA GLY A 236 -5.16 13.89 20.50
C GLY A 236 -5.80 12.83 21.40
N THR A 237 -6.58 11.90 20.84
CA THR A 237 -7.17 10.78 21.58
C THR A 237 -6.28 9.54 21.51
N ARG A 238 -6.36 8.68 22.55
CA ARG A 238 -5.70 7.39 22.49
C ARG A 238 -6.57 6.37 21.75
N ALA A 239 -5.93 5.55 20.92
CA ALA A 239 -6.61 4.49 20.20
C ALA A 239 -5.76 3.21 20.20
N ARG A 240 -6.43 2.06 20.24
CA ARG A 240 -5.80 0.73 20.12
C ARG A 240 -5.50 0.44 18.65
N MET A 241 -4.39 -0.21 18.37
CA MET A 241 -3.98 -0.51 17.00
C MET A 241 -4.37 -1.93 16.61
N LEU A 242 -4.90 -2.07 15.39
CA LEU A 242 -5.17 -3.39 14.81
C LEU A 242 -3.87 -4.08 14.38
N ASN A 243 -3.81 -5.40 14.56
CA ASN A 243 -2.80 -6.23 13.93
C ASN A 243 -3.17 -6.52 12.46
N LEU A 244 -2.34 -7.29 11.75
CA LEU A 244 -2.58 -7.59 10.34
C LEU A 244 -3.90 -8.33 10.09
N GLU A 245 -4.27 -9.26 10.96
CA GLU A 245 -5.52 -10.00 10.84
C GLU A 245 -6.73 -9.11 11.13
N GLY A 246 -6.69 -8.30 12.18
CA GLY A 246 -7.73 -7.31 12.47
C GLY A 246 -7.96 -6.33 11.32
N MET A 247 -6.87 -5.87 10.70
CA MET A 247 -6.94 -5.05 9.50
C MET A 247 -7.57 -5.77 8.30
N ARG A 248 -7.24 -7.06 8.09
CA ARG A 248 -7.84 -7.88 7.03
C ARG A 248 -9.33 -8.06 7.26
N GLN A 249 -9.75 -8.41 8.46
CA GLN A 249 -11.16 -8.59 8.81
C GLN A 249 -11.96 -7.29 8.63
N ARG A 250 -11.40 -6.16 9.04
CA ARG A 250 -12.00 -4.83 8.81
C ARG A 250 -12.14 -4.52 7.32
N LEU A 251 -11.11 -4.75 6.53
CA LEU A 251 -11.15 -4.57 5.08
C LEU A 251 -12.23 -5.45 4.42
N TYR A 252 -12.28 -6.73 4.76
CA TYR A 252 -13.24 -7.66 4.14
C TYR A 252 -14.69 -7.32 4.51
N ARG A 253 -14.95 -6.96 5.77
CA ARG A 253 -16.27 -6.48 6.20
C ARG A 253 -16.67 -5.23 5.41
N PHE A 254 -15.80 -4.23 5.38
CA PHE A 254 -16.01 -3.00 4.63
C PHE A 254 -16.33 -3.26 3.14
N LEU A 255 -15.53 -4.08 2.46
CA LEU A 255 -15.76 -4.40 1.05
C LEU A 255 -17.06 -5.17 0.81
N THR A 256 -17.44 -6.05 1.75
CA THR A 256 -18.74 -6.74 1.70
C THR A 256 -19.89 -5.75 1.81
N GLU A 257 -19.83 -4.83 2.77
CA GLU A 257 -20.87 -3.80 2.95
C GLU A 257 -20.95 -2.83 1.77
N LYS A 258 -19.81 -2.48 1.17
CA LYS A 258 -19.73 -1.52 0.06
C LYS A 258 -20.20 -2.08 -1.28
N PHE A 259 -19.94 -3.36 -1.57
CA PHE A 259 -20.15 -3.96 -2.90
C PHE A 259 -21.15 -5.12 -2.93
N ALA A 260 -21.63 -5.60 -1.78
CA ALA A 260 -22.72 -6.60 -1.72
C ALA A 260 -24.08 -5.91 -1.75
#